data_70fe56f9176363e55893f333eb90d5ad
#
_entry.id   70fe56f9176363e55893f333eb90d5ad
#
_cell.length_a   1.000
_cell.length_b   1.000
_cell.length_c   1.000
_cell.angle_alpha   90.00
_cell.angle_beta   90.00
_cell.angle_gamma   90.00
#
_symmetry.space_group_name_H-M   'P 1'
#
loop_
_entity.id
_entity.type
_entity.pdbx_description
1 polymer ?
#
loop_
_entity_poly.entity_id
_entity_poly.type
_entity_poly.pdbx_seq_one_letter_code
_entity_poly.pdbx_strand_id
1 'polypeptide(L)'
;MRLILRTALLLVAAAPAAAQRTAASTQFDFSIRNIMRGPELVGRPPQNITWSPDGRWIYFRWVEPGTAWNEDLKPFRVRAVAGSRPERLTNPQMDTLAPLVAEGDLSRDRLFRAVEFDGDIYVVDMRRSTVRRLTDTRDRESSPRFDAGGQHVFFLRNDNAFSIDLVNGTVRQLTDIRTGTPPRDSTPKGMRGALQREQSALFDVIRDQLRRDSIEKAERERRDSLRTKPFWLKRGERVATISISPNARALLLVTAIRGADSARQTIIPQYVTRTGYTEELRVRTKVGDVQDSGRVAFVSLPSGEVKWLRIVPDDTTRIAAQVSVRGWNDAGTAALVSAVTNDWKTRYLHTISVTDGALKTVDVLRDSAWIGGPCQGCAGWADDRRIWFVSEADGYAHLYTVGSDGQGRRQLTNGKWEVTEAELSPDKRWFWLHTSEVSPFEQHVYRMPVAGGTRERITREAGRHDVTVSPDARLIADLHSTANRPPEIYVGTLAPNATIAQLTTSPTPDWLSHKWIRPEIVMIPASDGVPVPVRIYRPADVGGTPNGAGVIFVHGAGYLHNVHNWWSTYYREYMFNHFLASRGYVVLDIDYRGSAGYGRDWRTAVYRHMGGRDLQDHVDGSRYLQKEFGI
;
A
#
# COMPACT_ATOMS: atom_id res chain seq x y z
N MET A 1 94.07 29.00 -12.52
CA MET A 1 94.08 28.58 -11.11
C MET A 1 92.63 28.66 -10.55
N ARG A 2 92.06 27.62 -10.08
CA ARG A 2 90.81 27.22 -9.50
C ARG A 2 90.03 26.22 -10.35
N LEU A 3 90.21 24.97 -9.95
CA LEU A 3 89.49 23.79 -10.32
C LEU A 3 88.03 23.90 -9.84
N ILE A 4 87.06 23.65 -10.70
CA ILE A 4 85.66 23.44 -10.31
C ILE A 4 85.30 22.00 -10.66
N LEU A 5 85.15 21.19 -9.60
CA LEU A 5 84.68 19.81 -9.61
C LEU A 5 83.18 19.82 -9.93
N ARG A 6 82.75 19.19 -11.00
CA ARG A 6 81.29 18.92 -11.29
C ARG A 6 80.98 17.50 -10.84
N THR A 7 80.26 17.42 -9.73
CA THR A 7 79.67 16.17 -9.26
C THR A 7 78.38 15.91 -10.04
N ALA A 8 78.31 14.84 -10.83
CA ALA A 8 77.10 14.38 -11.49
C ALA A 8 76.34 13.52 -10.52
N LEU A 9 75.09 13.98 -10.18
CA LEU A 9 74.13 13.23 -9.40
C LEU A 9 73.34 12.33 -10.35
N LEU A 10 73.49 11.01 -10.28
CA LEU A 10 72.70 10.03 -10.95
C LEU A 10 71.39 9.87 -10.15
N LEU A 11 70.26 10.39 -10.67
CA LEU A 11 68.88 10.08 -10.20
C LEU A 11 68.52 8.72 -10.78
N VAL A 12 68.49 7.68 -9.95
CA VAL A 12 67.84 6.41 -10.25
C VAL A 12 66.33 6.60 -10.04
N ALA A 13 65.57 6.71 -11.11
CA ALA A 13 64.11 6.67 -11.07
C ALA A 13 63.66 5.25 -10.77
N ALA A 14 63.25 4.99 -9.53
CA ALA A 14 62.51 3.78 -9.17
C ALA A 14 61.07 3.88 -9.73
N ALA A 15 60.80 3.17 -10.82
CA ALA A 15 59.44 2.98 -11.30
C ALA A 15 58.67 2.13 -10.26
N PRO A 16 57.46 2.52 -9.84
CA PRO A 16 56.65 1.65 -9.02
C PRO A 16 56.23 0.44 -9.86
N ALA A 17 56.63 -0.75 -9.44
CA ALA A 17 56.13 -1.99 -9.96
C ALA A 17 54.62 -2.03 -9.66
N ALA A 18 53.81 -1.68 -10.66
CA ALA A 18 52.40 -1.97 -10.64
C ALA A 18 52.26 -3.49 -10.56
N ALA A 19 51.99 -3.98 -9.34
CA ALA A 19 51.57 -5.34 -9.15
C ALA A 19 50.30 -5.54 -9.98
N GLN A 20 50.43 -6.15 -11.14
CA GLN A 20 49.29 -6.76 -11.84
C GLN A 20 48.68 -7.77 -10.87
N ARG A 21 47.63 -7.36 -10.17
CA ARG A 21 46.68 -8.29 -9.57
C ARG A 21 46.12 -9.09 -10.73
N THR A 22 46.69 -10.25 -10.99
CA THR A 22 46.00 -11.32 -11.71
C THR A 22 44.64 -11.46 -11.02
N ALA A 23 43.60 -11.13 -11.74
CA ALA A 23 42.24 -11.45 -11.32
C ALA A 23 42.15 -12.97 -11.28
N ALA A 24 42.53 -13.56 -10.14
CA ALA A 24 42.06 -14.88 -9.80
C ALA A 24 40.54 -14.76 -9.82
N SER A 25 39.85 -15.58 -10.61
CA SER A 25 38.42 -15.76 -10.50
C SER A 25 38.16 -16.27 -9.08
N THR A 26 37.93 -15.34 -8.16
CA THR A 26 37.59 -15.68 -6.79
C THR A 26 36.18 -16.25 -6.88
N GLN A 27 36.12 -17.59 -6.86
CA GLN A 27 34.86 -18.29 -6.60
C GLN A 27 34.19 -17.60 -5.41
N PHE A 28 32.90 -17.27 -5.54
CA PHE A 28 32.15 -16.62 -4.46
C PHE A 28 32.36 -17.38 -3.14
N ASP A 29 32.89 -16.72 -2.12
CA ASP A 29 33.05 -17.30 -0.79
C ASP A 29 31.66 -17.44 -0.14
N PHE A 30 31.10 -18.63 -0.20
CA PHE A 30 29.81 -18.95 0.39
C PHE A 30 29.92 -19.13 1.90
N SER A 31 29.86 -18.02 2.62
CA SER A 31 30.03 -17.93 4.06
C SER A 31 28.90 -17.12 4.72
N ILE A 32 28.70 -17.32 6.02
CA ILE A 32 27.74 -16.53 6.82
C ILE A 32 28.02 -15.04 6.67
N ARG A 33 29.30 -14.63 6.67
CA ARG A 33 29.70 -13.24 6.49
C ARG A 33 29.15 -12.65 5.19
N ASN A 34 29.23 -13.40 4.09
CA ASN A 34 28.75 -12.94 2.80
C ASN A 34 27.20 -12.97 2.71
N ILE A 35 26.55 -13.96 3.32
CA ILE A 35 25.08 -13.99 3.47
C ILE A 35 24.61 -12.73 4.21
N MET A 36 25.31 -12.32 5.27
CA MET A 36 24.93 -11.16 6.09
C MET A 36 25.15 -9.81 5.41
N ARG A 37 25.84 -9.75 4.27
CA ARG A 37 25.88 -8.55 3.41
C ARG A 37 24.46 -8.15 2.95
N GLY A 38 23.56 -9.11 2.86
CA GLY A 38 22.16 -8.86 2.53
C GLY A 38 21.98 -8.05 1.24
N PRO A 39 21.36 -6.84 1.28
CA PRO A 39 21.10 -6.04 0.09
C PRO A 39 22.34 -5.62 -0.70
N GLU A 40 23.52 -5.56 -0.07
CA GLU A 40 24.80 -5.28 -0.75
C GLU A 40 25.29 -6.45 -1.61
N LEU A 41 24.73 -7.64 -1.41
CA LEU A 41 25.02 -8.84 -2.19
C LEU A 41 23.90 -9.15 -3.20
N VAL A 42 22.65 -9.26 -2.71
CA VAL A 42 21.50 -9.66 -3.54
C VAL A 42 20.89 -8.49 -4.32
N GLY A 43 21.33 -7.26 -4.05
CA GLY A 43 20.75 -6.06 -4.61
C GLY A 43 19.44 -5.65 -3.92
N ARG A 44 18.95 -4.47 -4.30
CA ARG A 44 17.63 -3.97 -3.90
C ARG A 44 16.74 -3.93 -5.13
N PRO A 45 15.59 -4.62 -5.12
CA PRO A 45 14.67 -4.61 -6.25
C PRO A 45 14.20 -3.20 -6.60
N PRO A 46 13.90 -2.93 -7.88
CA PRO A 46 13.22 -1.72 -8.29
C PRO A 46 11.87 -1.55 -7.58
N GLN A 47 11.50 -0.30 -7.28
CA GLN A 47 10.28 0.05 -6.57
C GLN A 47 9.56 1.21 -7.26
N ASN A 48 8.26 1.40 -6.96
CA ASN A 48 7.45 2.50 -7.46
C ASN A 48 7.49 2.59 -8.99
N ILE A 49 7.10 1.49 -9.64
CA ILE A 49 7.10 1.37 -11.09
C ILE A 49 5.91 2.15 -11.66
N THR A 50 6.18 3.13 -12.50
CA THR A 50 5.17 3.96 -13.16
C THR A 50 5.48 4.14 -14.64
N TRP A 51 4.47 4.46 -15.43
CA TRP A 51 4.61 4.72 -16.87
C TRP A 51 4.60 6.20 -17.19
N SER A 52 5.36 6.59 -18.23
CA SER A 52 5.09 7.86 -18.89
C SER A 52 3.70 7.86 -19.52
N PRO A 53 3.03 9.03 -19.67
CA PRO A 53 1.70 9.11 -20.30
C PRO A 53 1.65 8.53 -21.71
N ASP A 54 2.75 8.61 -22.47
CA ASP A 54 2.88 8.09 -23.83
C ASP A 54 3.24 6.60 -23.92
N GLY A 55 3.41 5.92 -22.76
CA GLY A 55 3.75 4.50 -22.67
C GLY A 55 5.15 4.12 -23.14
N ARG A 56 6.04 5.10 -23.38
CA ARG A 56 7.39 4.84 -23.94
C ARG A 56 8.45 4.60 -22.88
N TRP A 57 8.23 5.09 -21.65
CA TRP A 57 9.17 5.03 -20.57
C TRP A 57 8.54 4.41 -19.31
N ILE A 58 9.35 3.60 -18.62
CA ILE A 58 9.07 3.07 -17.29
C ILE A 58 9.96 3.84 -16.32
N TYR A 59 9.38 4.44 -15.28
CA TYR A 59 10.05 5.14 -14.19
C TYR A 59 10.01 4.31 -12.93
N PHE A 60 11.08 4.33 -12.15
CA PHE A 60 11.18 3.56 -10.90
C PHE A 60 12.27 4.13 -10.00
N ARG A 61 12.26 3.71 -8.74
CA ARG A 61 13.35 4.01 -7.80
C ARG A 61 14.21 2.76 -7.64
N TRP A 62 15.53 2.97 -7.74
CA TRP A 62 16.49 1.87 -7.74
C TRP A 62 17.88 2.34 -7.32
N VAL A 63 18.82 1.40 -7.14
CA VAL A 63 20.26 1.62 -6.99
C VAL A 63 21.03 0.57 -7.77
N GLU A 64 22.22 0.94 -8.22
CA GLU A 64 23.12 0.03 -8.91
C GLU A 64 23.57 -1.12 -7.99
N PRO A 65 23.91 -2.30 -8.56
CA PRO A 65 24.42 -3.43 -7.80
C PRO A 65 25.61 -3.07 -6.91
N GLY A 66 25.60 -3.57 -5.67
CA GLY A 66 26.69 -3.32 -4.71
C GLY A 66 26.65 -1.97 -3.99
N THR A 67 25.60 -1.16 -4.22
CA THR A 67 25.39 0.08 -3.46
C THR A 67 25.16 -0.25 -1.98
N ALA A 68 25.77 0.55 -1.08
CA ALA A 68 25.65 0.39 0.36
C ALA A 68 24.18 0.36 0.81
N TRP A 69 23.88 -0.46 1.81
CA TRP A 69 22.50 -0.72 2.26
C TRP A 69 21.75 0.53 2.78
N ASN A 70 22.50 1.52 3.29
CA ASN A 70 22.00 2.77 3.86
C ASN A 70 21.87 3.91 2.83
N GLU A 71 22.25 3.69 1.57
CA GLU A 71 22.02 4.64 0.50
C GLU A 71 20.52 4.67 0.12
N ASP A 72 20.00 5.85 -0.16
CA ASP A 72 18.63 6.00 -0.65
C ASP A 72 18.47 5.48 -2.07
N LEU A 73 17.28 4.94 -2.38
CA LEU A 73 16.91 4.63 -3.75
C LEU A 73 16.88 5.92 -4.59
N LYS A 74 17.52 5.87 -5.76
CA LYS A 74 17.59 6.99 -6.71
C LYS A 74 16.55 6.84 -7.81
N PRO A 75 16.12 7.93 -8.45
CA PRO A 75 15.20 7.86 -9.58
C PRO A 75 15.91 7.33 -10.83
N PHE A 76 15.28 6.40 -11.50
CA PHE A 76 15.68 5.84 -12.78
C PHE A 76 14.52 5.82 -13.75
N ARG A 77 14.85 5.72 -15.04
CA ARG A 77 13.91 5.38 -16.11
C ARG A 77 14.55 4.41 -17.08
N VAL A 78 13.71 3.70 -17.83
CA VAL A 78 14.15 2.82 -18.91
C VAL A 78 13.14 2.88 -20.05
N ARG A 79 13.60 2.78 -21.30
CA ARG A 79 12.67 2.64 -22.44
C ARG A 79 11.95 1.30 -22.35
N ALA A 80 10.66 1.31 -22.65
CA ALA A 80 9.81 0.12 -22.63
C ALA A 80 10.05 -0.76 -23.88
N VAL A 81 11.31 -1.11 -24.16
CA VAL A 81 11.75 -1.90 -25.31
C VAL A 81 12.83 -2.87 -24.86
N ALA A 82 12.75 -4.10 -25.33
CA ALA A 82 13.75 -5.15 -25.05
C ALA A 82 15.19 -4.67 -25.37
N GLY A 83 16.14 -4.99 -24.50
CA GLY A 83 17.54 -4.58 -24.64
C GLY A 83 17.87 -3.16 -24.19
N SER A 84 16.89 -2.37 -23.75
CA SER A 84 17.12 -1.06 -23.17
C SER A 84 17.82 -1.16 -21.81
N ARG A 85 18.57 -0.13 -21.46
CA ARG A 85 19.27 -0.04 -20.17
C ARG A 85 18.71 1.07 -19.31
N PRO A 86 18.65 0.89 -17.98
CA PRO A 86 18.27 1.94 -17.05
C PRO A 86 19.16 3.18 -17.15
N GLU A 87 18.53 4.34 -17.11
CA GLU A 87 19.17 5.65 -17.03
C GLU A 87 18.86 6.28 -15.68
N ARG A 88 19.89 6.64 -14.92
CA ARG A 88 19.73 7.37 -13.66
C ARG A 88 19.35 8.82 -13.95
N LEU A 89 18.33 9.31 -13.25
CA LEU A 89 17.91 10.71 -13.31
C LEU A 89 18.56 11.50 -12.16
N THR A 90 18.88 12.76 -12.42
CA THR A 90 19.24 13.70 -11.36
C THR A 90 17.98 14.17 -10.62
N ASN A 91 18.14 14.66 -9.39
CA ASN A 91 17.00 15.20 -8.64
C ASN A 91 16.29 16.33 -9.40
N PRO A 92 16.96 17.35 -9.99
CA PRO A 92 16.27 18.37 -10.78
C PRO A 92 15.50 17.83 -11.99
N GLN A 93 16.01 16.80 -12.67
CA GLN A 93 15.28 16.14 -13.74
C GLN A 93 14.03 15.43 -13.19
N MET A 94 14.16 14.77 -12.05
CA MET A 94 13.02 14.09 -11.43
C MET A 94 11.98 15.08 -10.93
N ASP A 95 12.36 16.19 -10.33
CA ASP A 95 11.43 17.24 -9.87
C ASP A 95 10.56 17.77 -11.03
N THR A 96 11.14 17.87 -12.23
CA THR A 96 10.40 18.25 -13.45
C THR A 96 9.47 17.14 -13.95
N LEU A 97 9.89 15.87 -13.83
CA LEU A 97 9.16 14.71 -14.38
C LEU A 97 8.18 14.10 -13.39
N ALA A 98 8.41 14.27 -12.08
CA ALA A 98 7.62 13.61 -11.04
C ALA A 98 6.12 13.88 -11.13
N PRO A 99 5.64 15.12 -11.36
CA PRO A 99 4.20 15.34 -11.55
C PRO A 99 3.64 14.59 -12.76
N LEU A 100 4.47 14.44 -13.82
CA LEU A 100 4.06 13.76 -15.06
C LEU A 100 3.81 12.27 -14.85
N VAL A 101 4.53 11.63 -13.92
CA VAL A 101 4.47 10.19 -13.67
C VAL A 101 3.79 9.84 -12.34
N ALA A 102 3.41 10.83 -11.53
CA ALA A 102 2.68 10.63 -10.29
C ALA A 102 1.32 9.97 -10.55
N GLU A 103 0.91 9.13 -9.63
CA GLU A 103 -0.45 8.59 -9.60
C GLU A 103 -1.46 9.70 -9.30
N GLY A 104 -2.67 9.57 -9.82
CA GLY A 104 -3.70 10.58 -9.61
C GLY A 104 -5.03 10.22 -10.21
N ASP A 105 -5.97 11.14 -10.08
CA ASP A 105 -7.32 10.98 -10.57
C ASP A 105 -7.42 11.34 -12.05
N LEU A 106 -8.00 10.46 -12.86
CA LEU A 106 -8.23 10.70 -14.29
C LEU A 106 -9.54 11.46 -14.52
N SER A 107 -9.51 12.45 -15.38
CA SER A 107 -10.75 13.04 -15.91
C SER A 107 -11.60 11.98 -16.59
N ARG A 108 -12.92 12.20 -16.66
CA ARG A 108 -13.87 11.22 -17.23
C ARG A 108 -13.54 10.83 -18.68
N ASP A 109 -13.02 11.75 -19.47
CA ASP A 109 -12.54 11.53 -20.84
C ASP A 109 -11.13 10.94 -20.91
N ARG A 110 -10.46 10.80 -19.74
CA ARG A 110 -9.08 10.29 -19.56
C ARG A 110 -8.01 11.10 -20.29
N LEU A 111 -8.31 12.34 -20.63
CA LEU A 111 -7.35 13.23 -21.29
C LEU A 111 -6.44 13.95 -20.30
N PHE A 112 -6.90 14.09 -19.06
CA PHE A 112 -6.18 14.77 -17.99
C PHE A 112 -6.06 13.90 -16.75
N ARG A 113 -4.99 14.12 -15.98
CA ARG A 113 -4.79 13.49 -14.67
C ARG A 113 -4.47 14.57 -13.65
N ALA A 114 -5.24 14.63 -12.56
CA ALA A 114 -4.95 15.49 -11.41
C ALA A 114 -4.05 14.73 -10.43
N VAL A 115 -2.91 15.31 -10.08
CA VAL A 115 -1.89 14.69 -9.24
C VAL A 115 -1.46 15.63 -8.11
N GLU A 116 -0.99 15.04 -6.99
CA GLU A 116 -0.26 15.73 -5.94
C GLU A 116 1.23 15.50 -6.13
N PHE A 117 2.01 16.56 -6.05
CA PHE A 117 3.46 16.45 -5.97
C PHE A 117 4.01 17.58 -5.09
N ASP A 118 4.87 17.22 -4.13
CA ASP A 118 5.52 18.13 -3.17
C ASP A 118 4.55 19.07 -2.42
N GLY A 119 3.33 18.59 -2.17
CA GLY A 119 2.29 19.33 -1.45
C GLY A 119 1.46 20.27 -2.33
N ASP A 120 1.67 20.31 -3.62
CA ASP A 120 0.88 21.08 -4.56
C ASP A 120 0.09 20.20 -5.52
N ILE A 121 -0.94 20.79 -6.12
CA ILE A 121 -1.81 20.15 -7.10
C ILE A 121 -1.39 20.52 -8.52
N TYR A 122 -1.31 19.50 -9.35
CA TYR A 122 -0.99 19.64 -10.78
C TYR A 122 -2.05 18.95 -11.64
N VAL A 123 -2.16 19.39 -12.90
CA VAL A 123 -2.90 18.69 -13.94
C VAL A 123 -1.96 18.32 -15.07
N VAL A 124 -1.98 17.05 -15.43
CA VAL A 124 -1.20 16.46 -16.54
C VAL A 124 -2.10 16.28 -17.74
N ASP A 125 -1.71 16.85 -18.89
CA ASP A 125 -2.28 16.53 -20.20
C ASP A 125 -1.67 15.21 -20.70
N MET A 126 -2.46 14.15 -20.71
CA MET A 126 -2.02 12.79 -21.04
C MET A 126 -1.62 12.62 -22.50
N ARG A 127 -2.15 13.45 -23.42
CA ARG A 127 -1.82 13.40 -24.85
C ARG A 127 -0.55 14.14 -25.17
N ARG A 128 -0.38 15.33 -24.57
CA ARG A 128 0.77 16.22 -24.83
C ARG A 128 1.94 15.93 -23.92
N SER A 129 1.73 15.14 -22.86
CA SER A 129 2.72 14.91 -21.79
C SER A 129 3.22 16.23 -21.19
N THR A 130 2.30 17.16 -20.95
CA THR A 130 2.60 18.46 -20.34
C THR A 130 1.94 18.58 -18.98
N VAL A 131 2.55 19.39 -18.11
CA VAL A 131 2.13 19.57 -16.72
C VAL A 131 1.78 21.02 -16.49
N ARG A 132 0.65 21.28 -15.81
CA ARG A 132 0.25 22.60 -15.32
C ARG A 132 0.11 22.55 -13.80
N ARG A 133 0.89 23.34 -13.07
CA ARG A 133 0.74 23.55 -11.63
C ARG A 133 -0.50 24.40 -11.37
N LEU A 134 -1.35 23.96 -10.45
CA LEU A 134 -2.58 24.67 -10.08
C LEU A 134 -2.43 25.44 -8.78
N THR A 135 -1.63 24.92 -7.83
CA THR A 135 -1.36 25.58 -6.54
C THR A 135 0.14 25.80 -6.37
N ASP A 136 0.50 26.83 -5.63
CA ASP A 136 1.87 27.19 -5.25
C ASP A 136 1.81 27.84 -3.87
N THR A 137 1.69 27.00 -2.82
CA THR A 137 1.49 27.47 -1.46
C THR A 137 2.45 26.75 -0.49
N ARG A 138 2.59 27.29 0.74
CA ARG A 138 3.33 26.59 1.79
C ARG A 138 2.52 25.52 2.50
N ASP A 139 1.19 25.64 2.42
CA ASP A 139 0.28 24.63 2.93
C ASP A 139 0.31 23.41 2.01
N ARG A 140 0.17 22.22 2.60
CA ARG A 140 0.10 20.99 1.81
C ARG A 140 -1.31 20.79 1.28
N GLU A 141 -1.45 20.74 -0.03
CA GLU A 141 -2.64 20.27 -0.72
C GLU A 141 -2.51 18.79 -1.08
N SER A 142 -3.63 18.07 -1.03
CA SER A 142 -3.62 16.62 -1.24
C SER A 142 -4.92 16.10 -1.86
N SER A 143 -4.89 14.84 -2.31
CA SER A 143 -6.05 14.09 -2.78
C SER A 143 -6.84 14.78 -3.91
N PRO A 144 -6.18 15.26 -4.97
CA PRO A 144 -6.87 15.91 -6.07
C PRO A 144 -7.83 14.96 -6.78
N ARG A 145 -9.01 15.49 -7.13
CA ARG A 145 -10.02 14.76 -7.92
C ARG A 145 -10.76 15.68 -8.85
N PHE A 146 -11.03 15.22 -10.07
CA PHE A 146 -11.89 15.96 -10.99
C PHE A 146 -13.34 15.93 -10.53
N ASP A 147 -14.07 17.00 -10.85
CA ASP A 147 -15.52 16.97 -10.88
C ASP A 147 -16.01 16.15 -12.09
N ALA A 148 -17.30 15.78 -12.09
CA ALA A 148 -17.91 14.99 -13.16
C ALA A 148 -17.84 15.68 -14.53
N GLY A 149 -17.77 17.01 -14.56
CA GLY A 149 -17.68 17.83 -15.76
C GLY A 149 -16.25 18.07 -16.26
N GLY A 150 -15.23 17.74 -15.47
CA GLY A 150 -13.84 18.00 -15.79
C GLY A 150 -13.47 19.49 -15.77
N GLN A 151 -14.31 20.34 -15.16
CA GLN A 151 -14.10 21.79 -15.09
C GLN A 151 -13.44 22.25 -13.81
N HIS A 152 -13.53 21.45 -12.75
CA HIS A 152 -12.97 21.73 -11.45
C HIS A 152 -12.09 20.56 -10.98
N VAL A 153 -11.08 20.90 -10.15
CA VAL A 153 -10.35 19.93 -9.36
C VAL A 153 -10.66 20.20 -7.88
N PHE A 154 -11.18 19.18 -7.19
CA PHE A 154 -11.29 19.18 -5.74
C PHE A 154 -9.96 18.79 -5.13
N PHE A 155 -9.63 19.35 -3.97
CA PHE A 155 -8.44 18.99 -3.20
C PHE A 155 -8.65 19.26 -1.72
N LEU A 156 -7.77 18.72 -0.90
CA LEU A 156 -7.78 18.90 0.55
C LEU A 156 -6.64 19.81 0.97
N ARG A 157 -6.90 20.71 1.94
CA ARG A 157 -5.91 21.53 2.59
C ARG A 157 -6.33 21.78 4.05
N ASN A 158 -5.43 21.51 5.01
CA ASN A 158 -5.69 21.69 6.44
C ASN A 158 -7.02 21.06 6.90
N ASP A 159 -7.23 19.77 6.58
CA ASP A 159 -8.45 19.01 6.90
C ASP A 159 -9.75 19.61 6.34
N ASN A 160 -9.67 20.43 5.31
CA ASN A 160 -10.81 21.01 4.63
C ASN A 160 -10.79 20.75 3.13
N ALA A 161 -11.97 20.70 2.54
CA ALA A 161 -12.18 20.51 1.12
C ALA A 161 -12.26 21.83 0.37
N PHE A 162 -11.60 21.91 -0.77
CA PHE A 162 -11.57 23.05 -1.68
C PHE A 162 -11.86 22.59 -3.12
N SER A 163 -12.24 23.53 -3.95
CA SER A 163 -12.30 23.36 -5.41
C SER A 163 -11.54 24.49 -6.11
N ILE A 164 -10.88 24.16 -7.22
CA ILE A 164 -10.29 25.12 -8.13
C ILE A 164 -10.90 24.99 -9.51
N ASP A 165 -11.37 26.11 -10.07
CA ASP A 165 -11.86 26.19 -11.44
C ASP A 165 -10.67 26.18 -12.41
N LEU A 166 -10.68 25.26 -13.36
CA LEU A 166 -9.56 25.05 -14.29
C LEU A 166 -9.44 26.12 -15.38
N VAL A 167 -10.51 26.90 -15.61
CA VAL A 167 -10.53 27.97 -16.62
C VAL A 167 -10.00 29.27 -16.04
N ASN A 168 -10.58 29.72 -14.91
CA ASN A 168 -10.28 31.04 -14.33
C ASN A 168 -9.37 30.99 -13.10
N GLY A 169 -9.07 29.79 -12.55
CA GLY A 169 -8.20 29.62 -11.40
C GLY A 169 -8.85 30.00 -10.04
N THR A 170 -10.16 30.26 -10.01
CA THR A 170 -10.84 30.62 -8.76
C THR A 170 -10.83 29.45 -7.78
N VAL A 171 -10.35 29.69 -6.56
CA VAL A 171 -10.37 28.71 -5.45
C VAL A 171 -11.57 29.00 -4.53
N ARG A 172 -12.35 27.95 -4.25
CA ARG A 172 -13.49 28.02 -3.32
C ARG A 172 -13.32 26.99 -2.20
N GLN A 173 -13.51 27.41 -0.96
CA GLN A 173 -13.58 26.51 0.18
C GLN A 173 -14.98 25.88 0.28
N LEU A 174 -15.03 24.55 0.37
CA LEU A 174 -16.27 23.76 0.41
C LEU A 174 -16.68 23.35 1.82
N THR A 175 -15.71 23.25 2.75
CA THR A 175 -15.95 22.89 4.15
C THR A 175 -15.21 23.82 5.10
N ASP A 176 -15.73 23.98 6.32
CA ASP A 176 -15.04 24.65 7.45
C ASP A 176 -15.09 23.69 8.66
N ILE A 177 -14.23 22.67 8.64
CA ILE A 177 -14.14 21.66 9.69
C ILE A 177 -13.16 22.15 10.74
N ARG A 178 -13.63 22.21 11.99
CA ARG A 178 -12.86 22.68 13.15
C ARG A 178 -12.88 21.64 14.25
N THR A 179 -11.83 21.62 15.07
CA THR A 179 -11.76 20.76 16.26
C THR A 179 -11.94 21.60 17.53
N GLY A 180 -12.66 21.04 18.52
CA GLY A 180 -12.84 21.69 19.81
C GLY A 180 -14.29 22.07 20.12
N THR A 181 -14.45 23.07 20.97
CA THR A 181 -15.78 23.55 21.39
C THR A 181 -16.12 24.82 20.62
N PRO A 182 -17.31 24.91 20.01
CA PRO A 182 -17.76 26.14 19.38
C PRO A 182 -17.69 27.34 20.36
N PRO A 183 -17.35 28.54 19.88
CA PRO A 183 -17.42 29.72 20.70
C PRO A 183 -18.83 29.85 21.28
N ARG A 184 -18.92 30.01 22.60
CA ARG A 184 -20.20 30.28 23.25
C ARG A 184 -20.56 31.75 23.08
N ASP A 185 -21.83 32.04 22.84
CA ASP A 185 -22.32 33.39 22.90
C ASP A 185 -22.10 33.92 24.34
N SER A 186 -21.25 34.94 24.46
CA SER A 186 -20.80 35.46 25.75
C SER A 186 -21.76 36.51 26.34
N THR A 187 -23.02 36.47 25.95
CA THR A 187 -24.01 37.38 26.54
C THR A 187 -24.01 37.22 28.07
N PRO A 188 -23.61 38.22 28.83
CA PRO A 188 -23.53 38.11 30.29
C PRO A 188 -24.88 37.81 30.89
N LYS A 189 -24.94 36.77 31.75
CA LYS A 189 -26.15 36.35 32.48
C LYS A 189 -25.99 36.62 33.97
N GLY A 190 -27.09 36.58 34.74
CA GLY A 190 -27.09 36.80 36.18
C GLY A 190 -26.69 38.22 36.55
N MET A 191 -25.92 38.38 37.66
CA MET A 191 -25.49 39.67 38.20
C MET A 191 -24.71 40.52 37.18
N ARG A 192 -23.80 39.90 36.39
CA ARG A 192 -23.05 40.60 35.34
C ARG A 192 -23.98 41.19 34.27
N GLY A 193 -24.97 40.41 33.84
CA GLY A 193 -25.96 40.90 32.88
C GLY A 193 -26.87 42.00 33.46
N ALA A 194 -27.19 41.94 34.76
CA ALA A 194 -27.94 42.99 35.44
C ALA A 194 -27.13 44.30 35.50
N LEU A 195 -25.88 44.23 35.93
CA LEU A 195 -24.97 45.38 35.96
C LEU A 195 -24.75 45.99 34.58
N GLN A 196 -24.61 45.18 33.54
CA GLN A 196 -24.49 45.65 32.15
C GLN A 196 -25.76 46.41 31.70
N ARG A 197 -26.95 45.88 32.01
CA ARG A 197 -28.22 46.57 31.71
C ARG A 197 -28.33 47.88 32.45
N GLU A 198 -27.99 47.94 33.75
CA GLU A 198 -27.98 49.12 34.56
C GLU A 198 -27.00 50.17 34.00
N GLN A 199 -25.78 49.80 33.69
CA GLN A 199 -24.78 50.67 33.06
C GLN A 199 -25.26 51.23 31.71
N SER A 200 -25.86 50.39 30.87
CA SER A 200 -26.40 50.81 29.58
C SER A 200 -27.64 51.70 29.70
N ALA A 201 -28.37 51.60 30.80
CA ALA A 201 -29.49 52.50 31.08
C ALA A 201 -29.03 53.87 31.57
N LEU A 202 -27.88 53.92 32.25
CA LEU A 202 -27.36 55.16 32.84
C LEU A 202 -26.45 55.96 31.89
N PHE A 203 -25.74 55.33 30.98
CA PHE A 203 -24.75 56.00 30.14
C PHE A 203 -25.04 55.83 28.63
N ASP A 204 -25.27 56.95 27.95
CA ASP A 204 -25.53 57.04 26.53
C ASP A 204 -24.37 56.41 25.70
N VAL A 205 -23.13 56.65 26.12
CA VAL A 205 -21.94 56.08 25.47
C VAL A 205 -21.96 54.55 25.44
N ILE A 206 -22.41 53.92 26.55
CA ILE A 206 -22.51 52.45 26.63
C ILE A 206 -23.65 51.94 25.74
N ARG A 207 -24.78 52.65 25.70
CA ARG A 207 -25.89 52.33 24.80
C ARG A 207 -25.48 52.44 23.35
N ASP A 208 -24.77 53.46 22.97
CA ASP A 208 -24.28 53.64 21.59
C ASP A 208 -23.24 52.59 21.23
N GLN A 209 -22.36 52.22 22.14
CA GLN A 209 -21.39 51.14 21.92
C GLN A 209 -22.11 49.80 21.73
N LEU A 210 -23.03 49.42 22.61
CA LEU A 210 -23.82 48.17 22.48
C LEU A 210 -24.64 48.15 21.19
N ARG A 211 -25.15 49.29 20.74
CA ARG A 211 -25.87 49.41 19.47
C ARG A 211 -24.94 49.19 18.29
N ARG A 212 -23.73 49.75 18.29
CA ARG A 212 -22.70 49.54 17.25
C ARG A 212 -22.28 48.08 17.22
N ASP A 213 -21.97 47.49 18.38
CA ASP A 213 -21.60 46.07 18.50
C ASP A 213 -22.72 45.16 17.96
N SER A 214 -23.99 45.50 18.23
CA SER A 214 -25.15 44.76 17.69
C SER A 214 -25.27 44.86 16.16
N ILE A 215 -25.03 46.05 15.60
CA ILE A 215 -25.06 46.28 14.15
C ILE A 215 -23.89 45.52 13.49
N GLU A 216 -22.68 45.61 14.06
CA GLU A 216 -21.50 44.90 13.57
C GLU A 216 -21.67 43.38 13.66
N LYS A 217 -22.29 42.90 14.77
CA LYS A 217 -22.63 41.49 14.92
C LYS A 217 -23.61 41.01 13.84
N ALA A 218 -24.69 41.74 13.62
CA ALA A 218 -25.71 41.44 12.61
C ALA A 218 -25.09 41.44 11.19
N GLU A 219 -24.23 42.42 10.89
CA GLU A 219 -23.55 42.48 9.58
C GLU A 219 -22.53 41.31 9.41
N ARG A 220 -21.82 40.93 10.47
CA ARG A 220 -20.94 39.76 10.48
C ARG A 220 -21.73 38.49 10.26
N GLU A 221 -22.84 38.28 10.99
CA GLU A 221 -23.73 37.13 10.84
C GLU A 221 -24.29 37.06 9.43
N ARG A 222 -24.68 38.20 8.84
CA ARG A 222 -25.13 38.28 7.43
C ARG A 222 -24.03 37.85 6.47
N ARG A 223 -22.78 38.31 6.64
CA ARG A 223 -21.66 37.92 5.80
C ARG A 223 -21.31 36.42 5.99
N ASP A 224 -21.32 35.94 7.23
CA ASP A 224 -21.03 34.56 7.56
C ASP A 224 -22.11 33.59 7.05
N SER A 225 -23.38 34.06 6.93
CA SER A 225 -24.45 33.24 6.31
C SER A 225 -24.22 32.95 4.83
N LEU A 226 -23.37 33.72 4.14
CA LEU A 226 -22.98 33.51 2.74
C LEU A 226 -21.74 32.58 2.61
N ARG A 227 -21.11 32.22 3.71
CA ARG A 227 -19.93 31.37 3.75
C ARG A 227 -20.30 29.94 4.14
N THR A 228 -19.36 29.02 3.92
CA THR A 228 -19.49 27.63 4.39
C THR A 228 -19.63 27.61 5.91
N LYS A 229 -20.66 26.96 6.42
CA LYS A 229 -20.94 26.86 7.87
C LYS A 229 -19.86 26.02 8.56
N PRO A 230 -19.34 26.48 9.73
CA PRO A 230 -18.36 25.71 10.48
C PRO A 230 -19.00 24.43 11.07
N PHE A 231 -18.27 23.33 10.96
CA PHE A 231 -18.59 22.05 11.56
C PHE A 231 -17.55 21.68 12.61
N TRP A 232 -17.99 21.31 13.81
CA TRP A 232 -17.10 21.07 14.93
C TRP A 232 -16.99 19.58 15.27
N LEU A 233 -15.76 19.06 15.20
CA LEU A 233 -15.41 17.74 15.70
C LEU A 233 -15.20 17.78 17.22
N LYS A 234 -15.49 16.67 17.88
CA LYS A 234 -15.23 16.51 19.32
C LYS A 234 -13.73 16.58 19.61
N ARG A 235 -13.39 16.98 20.84
CA ARG A 235 -11.99 16.95 21.29
C ARG A 235 -11.44 15.52 21.19
N GLY A 236 -10.26 15.37 20.58
CA GLY A 236 -9.59 14.08 20.33
C GLY A 236 -10.06 13.35 19.06
N GLU A 237 -11.12 13.82 18.41
CA GLU A 237 -11.55 13.33 17.10
C GLU A 237 -10.78 14.06 16.00
N ARG A 238 -10.28 13.32 15.01
CA ARG A 238 -9.46 13.84 13.89
C ARG A 238 -10.08 13.46 12.56
N VAL A 239 -9.89 14.29 11.57
CA VAL A 239 -10.21 13.95 10.18
C VAL A 239 -9.26 12.85 9.72
N ALA A 240 -9.82 11.74 9.23
CA ALA A 240 -9.06 10.64 8.64
C ALA A 240 -9.14 10.69 7.10
N THR A 241 -10.31 11.00 6.56
CA THR A 241 -10.51 11.08 5.10
C THR A 241 -11.69 12.01 4.80
N ILE A 242 -11.55 12.82 3.78
CA ILE A 242 -12.65 13.55 3.15
C ILE A 242 -12.74 13.08 1.70
N SER A 243 -13.93 12.69 1.27
CA SER A 243 -14.20 12.27 -0.10
C SER A 243 -15.40 13.02 -0.65
N ILE A 244 -15.17 13.81 -1.70
CA ILE A 244 -16.17 14.69 -2.32
C ILE A 244 -16.84 13.92 -3.47
N SER A 245 -18.17 14.03 -3.59
CA SER A 245 -18.89 13.46 -4.73
C SER A 245 -18.52 14.18 -6.05
N PRO A 246 -18.36 13.46 -7.16
CA PRO A 246 -18.00 14.08 -8.44
C PRO A 246 -18.93 15.21 -8.89
N ASN A 247 -20.19 15.22 -8.44
CA ASN A 247 -21.17 16.26 -8.74
C ASN A 247 -21.18 17.42 -7.73
N ALA A 248 -20.23 17.47 -6.78
CA ALA A 248 -20.10 18.49 -5.73
C ALA A 248 -21.35 18.69 -4.85
N ARG A 249 -22.25 17.68 -4.73
CA ARG A 249 -23.47 17.79 -3.92
C ARG A 249 -23.29 17.33 -2.48
N ALA A 250 -22.34 16.41 -2.25
CA ALA A 250 -22.10 15.86 -0.94
C ALA A 250 -20.63 15.48 -0.76
N LEU A 251 -20.24 15.29 0.48
CA LEU A 251 -18.98 14.63 0.82
C LEU A 251 -19.21 13.61 1.93
N LEU A 252 -18.30 12.65 2.01
CA LEU A 252 -18.14 11.78 3.16
C LEU A 252 -16.95 12.25 3.98
N LEU A 253 -17.19 12.48 5.26
CA LEU A 253 -16.16 12.77 6.26
C LEU A 253 -15.97 11.51 7.10
N VAL A 254 -14.78 10.92 7.02
CA VAL A 254 -14.35 9.85 7.94
C VAL A 254 -13.54 10.50 9.03
N THR A 255 -13.90 10.24 10.28
CA THR A 255 -13.13 10.67 11.43
C THR A 255 -12.61 9.48 12.20
N ALA A 256 -11.51 9.67 12.93
CA ALA A 256 -10.91 8.66 13.77
C ALA A 256 -10.64 9.18 15.17
N ILE A 257 -10.84 8.32 16.16
CA ILE A 257 -10.40 8.49 17.54
C ILE A 257 -9.37 7.39 17.80
N ARG A 258 -8.15 7.77 18.17
CA ARG A 258 -7.10 6.81 18.49
C ARG A 258 -7.30 6.24 19.89
N GLY A 259 -7.39 4.93 20.00
CA GLY A 259 -7.42 4.23 21.29
C GLY A 259 -6.17 4.52 22.12
N ALA A 260 -5.02 4.63 21.46
CA ALA A 260 -3.74 4.96 22.08
C ALA A 260 -3.70 6.34 22.79
N ASP A 261 -4.58 7.27 22.43
CA ASP A 261 -4.64 8.59 23.10
C ASP A 261 -5.25 8.49 24.51
N SER A 262 -5.97 7.42 24.84
CA SER A 262 -6.61 7.16 26.13
C SER A 262 -6.12 5.90 26.85
N ALA A 263 -5.41 4.99 26.18
CA ALA A 263 -4.89 3.75 26.72
C ALA A 263 -3.39 3.85 27.04
N ARG A 264 -2.92 2.98 27.97
CA ARG A 264 -1.49 2.83 28.21
C ARG A 264 -0.84 2.11 27.03
N GLN A 265 0.28 2.62 26.57
CA GLN A 265 1.06 2.02 25.49
C GLN A 265 2.18 1.14 26.06
N THR A 266 2.49 0.06 25.35
CA THR A 266 3.70 -0.73 25.60
C THR A 266 4.92 0.11 25.17
N ILE A 267 5.96 0.09 26.01
CA ILE A 267 7.20 0.83 25.77
C ILE A 267 8.30 -0.17 25.41
N ILE A 268 9.06 0.14 24.35
CA ILE A 268 10.28 -0.57 23.98
C ILE A 268 11.44 0.40 24.17
N PRO A 269 12.38 0.12 25.12
CA PRO A 269 13.54 0.99 25.30
C PRO A 269 14.51 0.82 24.13
N GLN A 270 14.93 1.93 23.53
CA GLN A 270 15.96 1.98 22.51
C GLN A 270 17.28 2.40 23.16
N TYR A 271 18.24 1.47 23.19
CA TYR A 271 19.55 1.69 23.82
C TYR A 271 20.57 2.29 22.85
N VAL A 272 20.38 2.11 21.53
CA VAL A 272 21.24 2.66 20.50
C VAL A 272 20.55 3.85 19.86
N THR A 273 20.94 5.06 20.25
CA THR A 273 20.32 6.31 19.82
C THR A 273 21.37 7.31 19.35
N ARG A 274 20.96 8.34 18.61
CA ARG A 274 21.86 9.43 18.20
C ARG A 274 22.32 10.30 19.37
N THR A 275 21.51 10.38 20.43
CA THR A 275 21.78 11.21 21.61
C THR A 275 22.66 10.52 22.63
N GLY A 276 22.84 9.18 22.53
CA GLY A 276 23.52 8.35 23.52
C GLY A 276 22.70 8.09 24.79
N TYR A 277 21.51 8.64 24.91
CA TYR A 277 20.57 8.36 26.00
C TYR A 277 19.52 7.36 25.56
N THR A 278 19.06 6.50 26.48
CA THR A 278 17.96 5.58 26.21
C THR A 278 16.69 6.37 25.86
N GLU A 279 16.07 6.04 24.73
CA GLU A 279 14.81 6.61 24.28
C GLU A 279 13.69 5.59 24.42
N GLU A 280 12.46 6.04 24.70
CA GLU A 280 11.28 5.19 24.81
C GLU A 280 10.50 5.22 23.49
N LEU A 281 10.46 4.09 22.79
CA LEU A 281 9.56 3.89 21.67
C LEU A 281 8.20 3.41 22.21
N ARG A 282 7.20 4.27 22.15
CA ARG A 282 5.81 3.89 22.44
C ARG A 282 5.24 3.15 21.24
N VAL A 283 4.76 1.94 21.47
CA VAL A 283 4.21 1.07 20.44
C VAL A 283 2.70 0.89 20.64
N ARG A 284 2.16 -0.27 20.40
CA ARG A 284 0.73 -0.55 20.48
C ARG A 284 0.22 -0.67 21.92
N THR A 285 -1.09 -0.52 22.10
CA THR A 285 -1.83 -0.89 23.30
C THR A 285 -1.85 -2.43 23.48
N LYS A 286 -2.19 -2.92 24.65
CA LYS A 286 -2.41 -4.36 24.88
C LYS A 286 -3.73 -4.83 24.29
N VAL A 287 -3.83 -6.13 24.03
CA VAL A 287 -5.09 -6.77 23.63
C VAL A 287 -6.14 -6.56 24.71
N GLY A 288 -7.33 -6.11 24.33
CA GLY A 288 -8.42 -5.79 25.26
C GLY A 288 -8.48 -4.34 25.72
N ASP A 289 -7.44 -3.54 25.47
CA ASP A 289 -7.48 -2.09 25.70
C ASP A 289 -8.36 -1.39 24.65
N VAL A 290 -8.61 -0.09 24.88
CA VAL A 290 -9.35 0.76 23.95
C VAL A 290 -8.69 0.73 22.58
N GLN A 291 -9.46 0.40 21.55
CA GLN A 291 -9.01 0.32 20.17
C GLN A 291 -9.35 1.60 19.40
N ASP A 292 -8.66 1.80 18.29
CA ASP A 292 -9.01 2.84 17.33
C ASP A 292 -10.45 2.67 16.84
N SER A 293 -11.14 3.77 16.63
CA SER A 293 -12.51 3.77 16.13
C SER A 293 -12.69 4.80 15.03
N GLY A 294 -13.45 4.41 13.99
CA GLY A 294 -13.81 5.27 12.88
C GLY A 294 -15.31 5.58 12.85
N ARG A 295 -15.64 6.80 12.44
CA ARG A 295 -17.03 7.25 12.22
C ARG A 295 -17.14 7.86 10.83
N VAL A 296 -18.34 7.82 10.27
CA VAL A 296 -18.65 8.43 8.96
C VAL A 296 -19.76 9.44 9.13
N ALA A 297 -19.54 10.63 8.59
CA ALA A 297 -20.60 11.62 8.40
C ALA A 297 -20.83 11.84 6.90
N PHE A 298 -22.08 11.91 6.52
CA PHE A 298 -22.55 12.47 5.26
C PHE A 298 -22.73 13.97 5.46
N VAL A 299 -22.16 14.78 4.55
CA VAL A 299 -22.31 16.23 4.58
C VAL A 299 -22.89 16.68 3.24
N SER A 300 -24.05 17.32 3.30
CA SER A 300 -24.66 17.98 2.14
C SER A 300 -23.92 19.30 1.88
N LEU A 301 -23.25 19.44 0.75
CA LEU A 301 -22.48 20.64 0.43
C LEU A 301 -23.34 21.89 0.22
N PRO A 302 -24.53 21.83 -0.43
CA PRO A 302 -25.38 22.99 -0.59
C PRO A 302 -25.93 23.56 0.72
N SER A 303 -26.30 22.67 1.68
CA SER A 303 -26.90 23.09 2.96
C SER A 303 -25.93 23.15 4.13
N GLY A 304 -24.79 22.47 4.02
CA GLY A 304 -23.84 22.25 5.13
C GLY A 304 -24.41 21.33 6.23
N GLU A 305 -25.49 20.61 5.95
CA GLU A 305 -26.09 19.67 6.88
C GLU A 305 -25.22 18.45 7.06
N VAL A 306 -25.03 18.01 8.30
CA VAL A 306 -24.16 16.87 8.68
C VAL A 306 -25.02 15.78 9.30
N LYS A 307 -24.96 14.58 8.71
CA LYS A 307 -25.65 13.38 9.20
C LYS A 307 -24.63 12.30 9.52
N TRP A 308 -24.54 11.88 10.78
CA TRP A 308 -23.71 10.76 11.19
C TRP A 308 -24.36 9.43 10.82
N LEU A 309 -23.58 8.56 10.20
CA LEU A 309 -24.06 7.29 9.67
C LEU A 309 -23.71 6.13 10.62
N ARG A 310 -24.64 5.19 10.79
CA ARG A 310 -24.44 3.97 11.55
C ARG A 310 -23.88 2.88 10.64
N ILE A 311 -22.55 2.80 10.57
CA ILE A 311 -21.81 1.89 9.67
C ILE A 311 -21.60 0.48 10.24
N VAL A 312 -21.98 0.22 11.50
CA VAL A 312 -22.08 -1.12 12.11
C VAL A 312 -23.53 -1.29 12.55
N PRO A 313 -24.42 -1.78 11.66
CA PRO A 313 -25.86 -1.75 11.89
C PRO A 313 -26.36 -2.78 12.89
N ASP A 314 -25.72 -3.97 12.96
CA ASP A 314 -26.25 -5.15 13.65
C ASP A 314 -25.92 -5.17 15.15
N ASP A 315 -24.99 -4.36 15.62
CA ASP A 315 -24.52 -4.39 17.00
C ASP A 315 -24.17 -2.99 17.52
N THR A 316 -24.77 -2.60 18.62
CA THR A 316 -24.50 -1.30 19.28
C THR A 316 -23.25 -1.32 20.13
N THR A 317 -22.74 -2.51 20.48
CA THR A 317 -21.54 -2.69 21.32
C THR A 317 -20.26 -2.72 20.50
N ARG A 318 -20.34 -3.01 19.19
CA ARG A 318 -19.22 -3.03 18.29
C ARG A 318 -19.03 -1.68 17.61
N ILE A 319 -17.77 -1.32 17.44
CA ILE A 319 -17.35 -0.12 16.73
C ILE A 319 -16.59 -0.52 15.45
N ALA A 320 -16.54 0.36 14.48
CA ALA A 320 -15.68 0.18 13.33
C ALA A 320 -14.23 0.50 13.71
N ALA A 321 -13.34 -0.49 13.60
CA ALA A 321 -11.89 -0.27 13.76
C ALA A 321 -11.30 0.38 12.51
N GLN A 322 -11.76 -0.07 11.34
CA GLN A 322 -11.35 0.48 10.06
C GLN A 322 -12.56 0.92 9.25
N VAL A 323 -12.44 2.13 8.69
CA VAL A 323 -13.41 2.68 7.74
C VAL A 323 -12.66 3.19 6.53
N SER A 324 -13.12 2.81 5.34
CA SER A 324 -12.52 3.25 4.08
C SER A 324 -13.60 3.63 3.07
N VAL A 325 -13.48 4.82 2.50
CA VAL A 325 -14.28 5.21 1.33
C VAL A 325 -13.63 4.58 0.10
N ARG A 326 -14.39 3.74 -0.60
CA ARG A 326 -13.93 3.00 -1.79
C ARG A 326 -14.22 3.73 -3.10
N GLY A 327 -14.76 4.92 -3.01
CA GLY A 327 -15.03 5.80 -4.14
C GLY A 327 -16.52 6.06 -4.37
N TRP A 328 -16.77 6.90 -5.34
CA TRP A 328 -18.09 7.27 -5.84
C TRP A 328 -18.33 6.58 -7.18
N ASN A 329 -19.58 6.36 -7.54
CA ASN A 329 -19.91 5.99 -8.91
C ASN A 329 -19.71 7.21 -9.86
N ASP A 330 -19.61 6.97 -11.16
CA ASP A 330 -19.27 8.02 -12.13
C ASP A 330 -20.34 9.11 -12.22
N ALA A 331 -21.60 8.75 -12.00
CA ALA A 331 -22.72 9.70 -11.93
C ALA A 331 -22.68 10.56 -10.65
N GLY A 332 -21.85 10.23 -9.68
CA GLY A 332 -21.77 10.93 -8.39
C GLY A 332 -23.04 10.79 -7.55
N THR A 333 -23.85 9.74 -7.76
CA THR A 333 -25.13 9.53 -7.08
C THR A 333 -25.02 8.68 -5.82
N ALA A 334 -23.96 7.87 -5.71
CA ALA A 334 -23.72 7.02 -4.55
C ALA A 334 -22.23 6.82 -4.28
N ALA A 335 -21.87 6.72 -3.00
CA ALA A 335 -20.56 6.32 -2.53
C ALA A 335 -20.54 4.86 -2.07
N LEU A 336 -19.38 4.21 -2.16
CA LEU A 336 -19.09 2.90 -1.56
C LEU A 336 -18.20 3.07 -0.35
N VAL A 337 -18.59 2.49 0.78
CA VAL A 337 -17.83 2.51 2.04
C VAL A 337 -17.67 1.08 2.56
N SER A 338 -16.46 0.77 3.01
CA SER A 338 -16.14 -0.47 3.72
C SER A 338 -15.90 -0.17 5.19
N ALA A 339 -16.47 -0.98 6.08
CA ALA A 339 -16.25 -0.93 7.52
C ALA A 339 -15.89 -2.33 8.05
N VAL A 340 -14.88 -2.40 8.93
CA VAL A 340 -14.49 -3.63 9.62
C VAL A 340 -14.64 -3.41 11.13
N THR A 341 -15.25 -4.36 11.82
CA THR A 341 -15.46 -4.29 13.27
C THR A 341 -14.14 -4.42 14.05
N ASN A 342 -14.12 -3.88 15.27
CA ASN A 342 -12.93 -3.86 16.14
C ASN A 342 -12.45 -5.24 16.58
N ASP A 343 -13.29 -6.28 16.50
CA ASP A 343 -12.91 -7.68 16.71
C ASP A 343 -12.44 -8.40 15.43
N TRP A 344 -12.39 -7.67 14.29
CA TRP A 344 -12.01 -8.18 12.96
C TRP A 344 -12.84 -9.35 12.46
N LYS A 345 -14.07 -9.51 12.96
CA LYS A 345 -14.95 -10.64 12.61
C LYS A 345 -16.03 -10.31 11.60
N THR A 346 -16.27 -9.03 11.36
CA THR A 346 -17.32 -8.62 10.39
C THR A 346 -16.80 -7.48 9.52
N ARG A 347 -16.93 -7.65 8.21
CA ARG A 347 -16.76 -6.58 7.21
C ARG A 347 -18.11 -6.26 6.59
N TYR A 348 -18.44 -4.98 6.55
CA TYR A 348 -19.59 -4.45 5.83
C TYR A 348 -19.14 -3.72 4.59
N LEU A 349 -19.91 -3.84 3.50
CA LEU A 349 -19.90 -2.92 2.37
C LEU A 349 -21.24 -2.20 2.32
N HIS A 350 -21.18 -0.87 2.25
CA HIS A 350 -22.36 -0.01 2.23
C HIS A 350 -22.33 0.91 1.02
N THR A 351 -23.48 1.13 0.41
CA THR A 351 -23.71 2.29 -0.45
C THR A 351 -24.35 3.41 0.35
N ILE A 352 -23.98 4.65 0.01
CA ILE A 352 -24.51 5.87 0.63
C ILE A 352 -25.02 6.77 -0.49
N SER A 353 -26.31 7.08 -0.45
CA SER A 353 -26.98 7.96 -1.42
C SER A 353 -26.52 9.41 -1.26
N VAL A 354 -26.22 10.08 -2.38
CA VAL A 354 -25.86 11.50 -2.38
C VAL A 354 -27.05 12.41 -2.06
N THR A 355 -28.28 11.95 -2.30
CA THR A 355 -29.47 12.77 -2.15
C THR A 355 -29.79 13.06 -0.69
N ASP A 356 -29.67 12.05 0.18
CA ASP A 356 -30.15 12.10 1.56
C ASP A 356 -29.24 11.43 2.58
N GLY A 357 -28.08 10.93 2.14
CA GLY A 357 -27.17 10.16 2.99
C GLY A 357 -27.81 8.85 3.49
N ALA A 358 -28.76 8.26 2.75
CA ALA A 358 -29.31 6.96 3.10
C ALA A 358 -28.24 5.88 2.91
N LEU A 359 -28.02 5.09 3.96
CA LEU A 359 -27.07 3.99 3.97
C LEU A 359 -27.79 2.68 3.67
N LYS A 360 -27.24 1.90 2.74
CA LYS A 360 -27.70 0.55 2.44
C LYS A 360 -26.53 -0.44 2.49
N THR A 361 -26.66 -1.50 3.27
CA THR A 361 -25.70 -2.60 3.31
C THR A 361 -25.89 -3.47 2.06
N VAL A 362 -24.80 -3.67 1.30
CA VAL A 362 -24.81 -4.43 0.04
C VAL A 362 -24.07 -5.76 0.14
N ASP A 363 -23.12 -5.89 1.07
CA ASP A 363 -22.46 -7.16 1.39
C ASP A 363 -22.03 -7.19 2.86
N VAL A 364 -22.06 -8.38 3.45
CA VAL A 364 -21.55 -8.64 4.80
C VAL A 364 -20.75 -9.93 4.78
N LEU A 365 -19.48 -9.83 5.14
CA LEU A 365 -18.61 -10.98 5.37
C LEU A 365 -18.44 -11.18 6.88
N ARG A 366 -18.64 -12.42 7.35
CA ARG A 366 -18.40 -12.81 8.75
C ARG A 366 -17.46 -13.99 8.83
N ASP A 367 -16.60 -13.95 9.85
CA ASP A 367 -15.72 -15.05 10.19
C ASP A 367 -15.68 -15.25 11.71
N SER A 368 -15.68 -16.49 12.16
CA SER A 368 -15.63 -16.82 13.59
C SER A 368 -14.24 -16.58 14.19
N ALA A 369 -13.19 -16.69 13.37
CA ALA A 369 -11.82 -16.41 13.75
C ALA A 369 -11.46 -14.93 13.49
N TRP A 370 -11.14 -14.60 12.25
CA TRP A 370 -10.92 -13.22 11.80
C TRP A 370 -10.97 -13.12 10.27
N ILE A 371 -11.36 -11.97 9.76
CA ILE A 371 -11.27 -11.62 8.35
C ILE A 371 -9.83 -11.22 8.07
N GLY A 372 -9.12 -11.92 7.20
CA GLY A 372 -7.68 -11.74 7.02
C GLY A 372 -7.10 -12.19 5.68
N GLY A 373 -7.91 -12.50 4.68
CA GLY A 373 -7.45 -12.94 3.36
C GLY A 373 -6.76 -11.85 2.54
N PRO A 374 -6.20 -12.23 1.40
CA PRO A 374 -5.63 -11.27 0.48
C PRO A 374 -6.72 -10.34 -0.06
N CYS A 375 -6.30 -9.15 -0.51
CA CYS A 375 -7.17 -8.19 -1.21
C CYS A 375 -8.41 -7.73 -0.42
N GLN A 376 -8.35 -7.68 0.92
CA GLN A 376 -9.49 -7.23 1.74
C GLN A 376 -10.00 -5.83 1.39
N GLY A 377 -9.11 -5.00 0.87
CA GLY A 377 -9.42 -3.67 0.40
C GLY A 377 -9.97 -3.60 -1.02
N CYS A 378 -9.98 -4.69 -1.74
CA CYS A 378 -10.40 -4.72 -3.14
C CYS A 378 -11.92 -4.64 -3.24
N ALA A 379 -12.40 -3.43 -3.50
CA ALA A 379 -13.79 -3.12 -3.79
C ALA A 379 -13.88 -1.79 -4.53
N GLY A 380 -14.85 -1.68 -5.43
CA GLY A 380 -15.07 -0.47 -6.21
C GLY A 380 -16.34 -0.54 -7.06
N TRP A 381 -16.53 0.49 -7.86
CA TRP A 381 -17.65 0.59 -8.79
C TRP A 381 -17.27 0.00 -10.15
N ALA A 382 -17.99 -1.02 -10.60
CA ALA A 382 -17.85 -1.55 -11.96
C ALA A 382 -18.55 -0.62 -12.97
N ASP A 383 -19.71 -0.10 -12.59
CA ASP A 383 -20.47 0.93 -13.29
C ASP A 383 -21.32 1.72 -12.26
N ASP A 384 -22.24 2.59 -12.71
CA ASP A 384 -23.06 3.41 -11.81
C ASP A 384 -24.01 2.61 -10.91
N ARG A 385 -24.22 1.32 -11.18
CA ARG A 385 -25.19 0.47 -10.47
C ARG A 385 -24.60 -0.80 -9.88
N ARG A 386 -23.38 -1.22 -10.29
CA ARG A 386 -22.75 -2.46 -9.85
C ARG A 386 -21.44 -2.18 -9.12
N ILE A 387 -21.28 -2.91 -8.05
CA ILE A 387 -20.09 -2.92 -7.20
C ILE A 387 -19.38 -4.25 -7.43
N TRP A 388 -18.06 -4.21 -7.47
CA TRP A 388 -17.20 -5.38 -7.43
C TRP A 388 -16.42 -5.41 -6.11
N PHE A 389 -16.09 -6.61 -5.61
CA PHE A 389 -15.31 -6.78 -4.39
C PHE A 389 -14.72 -8.18 -4.31
N VAL A 390 -13.64 -8.33 -3.51
CA VAL A 390 -13.06 -9.63 -3.16
C VAL A 390 -13.59 -10.07 -1.80
N SER A 391 -13.92 -11.36 -1.68
CA SER A 391 -14.48 -11.95 -0.46
C SER A 391 -14.06 -13.41 -0.31
N GLU A 392 -13.84 -13.84 0.93
CA GLU A 392 -13.52 -15.22 1.32
C GLU A 392 -14.79 -16.01 1.74
N ALA A 393 -15.97 -15.62 1.26
CA ALA A 393 -17.24 -16.21 1.70
C ALA A 393 -17.33 -17.73 1.49
N ASP A 394 -16.65 -18.27 0.49
CA ASP A 394 -16.59 -19.71 0.18
C ASP A 394 -15.32 -20.42 0.66
N GLY A 395 -14.47 -19.74 1.45
CA GLY A 395 -13.22 -20.27 1.99
C GLY A 395 -11.95 -19.84 1.26
N TYR A 396 -12.08 -19.25 0.07
CA TYR A 396 -10.98 -18.66 -0.71
C TYR A 396 -11.33 -17.23 -1.12
N ALA A 397 -10.31 -16.40 -1.35
CA ALA A 397 -10.52 -15.04 -1.80
C ALA A 397 -10.91 -15.01 -3.28
N HIS A 398 -12.17 -14.68 -3.57
CA HIS A 398 -12.70 -14.61 -4.92
C HIS A 398 -13.36 -13.27 -5.24
N LEU A 399 -13.45 -12.97 -6.55
CA LEU A 399 -14.09 -11.77 -7.07
C LEU A 399 -15.60 -11.97 -7.15
N TYR A 400 -16.32 -10.99 -6.64
CA TYR A 400 -17.80 -10.92 -6.65
C TYR A 400 -18.29 -9.60 -7.23
N THR A 401 -19.52 -9.59 -7.66
CA THR A 401 -20.30 -8.37 -7.96
C THR A 401 -21.64 -8.38 -7.25
N VAL A 402 -22.16 -7.18 -6.98
CA VAL A 402 -23.51 -6.97 -6.40
C VAL A 402 -24.08 -5.64 -6.90
N GLY A 403 -25.39 -5.55 -6.99
CA GLY A 403 -26.06 -4.28 -7.28
C GLY A 403 -25.85 -3.27 -6.15
N SER A 404 -25.87 -1.98 -6.48
CA SER A 404 -25.82 -0.89 -5.48
C SER A 404 -27.02 -0.90 -4.53
N ASP A 405 -28.06 -1.65 -4.88
CA ASP A 405 -29.24 -1.95 -4.07
C ASP A 405 -29.11 -3.23 -3.22
N GLY A 406 -27.96 -3.90 -3.25
CA GLY A 406 -27.69 -5.15 -2.54
C GLY A 406 -28.28 -6.39 -3.20
N GLN A 407 -28.91 -6.27 -4.39
CA GLN A 407 -29.47 -7.40 -5.11
C GLN A 407 -28.48 -7.95 -6.15
N GLY A 408 -28.74 -9.17 -6.64
CA GLY A 408 -27.98 -9.76 -7.74
C GLY A 408 -26.51 -10.05 -7.40
N ARG A 409 -26.20 -10.44 -6.16
CA ARG A 409 -24.86 -10.89 -5.77
C ARG A 409 -24.44 -12.08 -6.64
N ARG A 410 -23.29 -11.97 -7.28
CA ARG A 410 -22.76 -13.01 -8.17
C ARG A 410 -21.26 -13.19 -7.93
N GLN A 411 -20.82 -14.42 -7.82
CA GLN A 411 -19.41 -14.80 -7.79
C GLN A 411 -18.88 -14.87 -9.24
N LEU A 412 -17.78 -14.20 -9.53
CA LEU A 412 -17.17 -14.16 -10.86
C LEU A 412 -16.00 -15.13 -11.00
N THR A 413 -15.31 -15.45 -9.91
CA THR A 413 -14.21 -16.43 -9.87
C THR A 413 -14.47 -17.46 -8.79
N ASN A 414 -14.04 -18.70 -8.96
CA ASN A 414 -14.20 -19.78 -8.00
C ASN A 414 -13.07 -20.81 -8.12
N GLY A 415 -12.90 -21.65 -7.10
CA GLY A 415 -11.90 -22.71 -7.08
C GLY A 415 -11.11 -22.75 -5.78
N LYS A 416 -10.17 -23.72 -5.66
CA LYS A 416 -9.26 -23.81 -4.50
C LYS A 416 -8.00 -22.98 -4.73
N TRP A 417 -8.16 -21.69 -4.95
CA TRP A 417 -7.11 -20.72 -5.23
C TRP A 417 -7.62 -19.32 -4.88
N GLU A 418 -6.76 -18.34 -4.82
CA GLU A 418 -7.09 -16.99 -4.34
C GLU A 418 -6.83 -15.91 -5.39
N VAL A 419 -7.71 -14.92 -5.45
CA VAL A 419 -7.44 -13.61 -6.04
C VAL A 419 -6.65 -12.82 -5.00
N THR A 420 -5.37 -12.60 -5.27
CA THR A 420 -4.46 -11.88 -4.35
C THR A 420 -4.49 -10.38 -4.55
N GLU A 421 -4.88 -9.93 -5.76
CA GLU A 421 -5.09 -8.53 -6.11
C GLU A 421 -6.11 -8.43 -7.25
N ALA A 422 -6.91 -7.38 -7.25
CA ALA A 422 -7.87 -7.09 -8.30
C ALA A 422 -7.93 -5.59 -8.57
N GLU A 423 -7.84 -5.25 -9.84
CA GLU A 423 -7.94 -3.87 -10.32
C GLU A 423 -8.89 -3.81 -11.52
N LEU A 424 -9.70 -2.75 -11.59
CA LEU A 424 -10.54 -2.48 -12.75
C LEU A 424 -9.76 -1.59 -13.74
N SER A 425 -9.72 -2.00 -15.00
CA SER A 425 -9.08 -1.18 -16.04
C SER A 425 -9.71 0.23 -16.12
N PRO A 426 -8.95 1.26 -16.48
CA PRO A 426 -9.47 2.63 -16.55
C PRO A 426 -10.68 2.80 -17.47
N ASP A 427 -10.82 1.96 -18.49
CA ASP A 427 -11.98 1.94 -19.41
C ASP A 427 -13.16 1.10 -18.89
N LYS A 428 -13.00 0.49 -17.68
CA LYS A 428 -13.99 -0.37 -17.01
C LYS A 428 -14.47 -1.57 -17.82
N ARG A 429 -13.65 -2.03 -18.76
CA ARG A 429 -13.98 -3.19 -19.60
C ARG A 429 -13.39 -4.49 -19.05
N TRP A 430 -12.30 -4.39 -18.26
CA TRP A 430 -11.50 -5.52 -17.83
C TRP A 430 -11.19 -5.43 -16.34
N PHE A 431 -11.08 -6.60 -15.70
CA PHE A 431 -10.35 -6.78 -14.45
C PHE A 431 -8.95 -7.29 -14.76
N TRP A 432 -7.95 -6.71 -14.10
CA TRP A 432 -6.62 -7.27 -13.93
C TRP A 432 -6.61 -8.00 -12.61
N LEU A 433 -6.36 -9.32 -12.64
CA LEU A 433 -6.42 -10.18 -11.47
C LEU A 433 -5.07 -10.83 -11.25
N HIS A 434 -4.46 -10.64 -10.09
CA HIS A 434 -3.35 -11.45 -9.63
C HIS A 434 -3.93 -12.64 -8.90
N THR A 435 -3.52 -13.85 -9.26
CA THR A 435 -4.13 -15.07 -8.72
C THR A 435 -3.13 -16.18 -8.52
N SER A 436 -3.45 -17.09 -7.59
CA SER A 436 -2.78 -18.38 -7.41
C SER A 436 -3.48 -19.51 -8.18
N GLU A 437 -4.19 -19.23 -9.29
CA GLU A 437 -5.01 -20.19 -10.03
C GLU A 437 -4.18 -21.35 -10.62
N VAL A 438 -2.94 -21.09 -11.06
CA VAL A 438 -2.05 -22.15 -11.57
C VAL A 438 -1.60 -23.07 -10.46
N SER A 439 -1.19 -22.51 -9.35
CA SER A 439 -0.68 -23.20 -8.17
C SER A 439 -0.63 -22.24 -6.99
N PRO A 440 -0.84 -22.67 -5.75
CA PRO A 440 -0.60 -21.83 -4.58
C PRO A 440 0.84 -21.33 -4.49
N PHE A 441 1.76 -21.98 -5.21
CA PHE A 441 3.18 -21.66 -5.22
C PHE A 441 3.60 -20.66 -6.30
N GLU A 442 2.65 -20.15 -7.10
CA GLU A 442 2.88 -19.19 -8.17
C GLU A 442 1.82 -18.07 -8.16
N GLN A 443 2.20 -16.89 -8.60
CA GLN A 443 1.28 -15.78 -8.76
C GLN A 443 1.33 -15.25 -10.18
N HIS A 444 0.21 -15.38 -10.88
CA HIS A 444 0.05 -14.96 -12.26
C HIS A 444 -0.99 -13.88 -12.43
N VAL A 445 -0.84 -13.09 -13.50
CA VAL A 445 -1.78 -12.04 -13.86
C VAL A 445 -2.70 -12.50 -14.98
N TYR A 446 -3.99 -12.25 -14.77
CA TYR A 446 -5.06 -12.59 -15.71
C TYR A 446 -5.83 -11.35 -16.10
N ARG A 447 -6.35 -11.34 -17.32
CA ARG A 447 -7.36 -10.40 -17.78
C ARG A 447 -8.71 -11.10 -17.83
N MET A 448 -9.75 -10.45 -17.27
CA MET A 448 -11.12 -10.96 -17.30
C MET A 448 -12.10 -9.86 -17.68
N PRO A 449 -13.09 -10.08 -18.55
CA PRO A 449 -14.14 -9.10 -18.80
C PRO A 449 -14.88 -8.69 -17.52
N VAL A 450 -15.27 -7.42 -17.39
CA VAL A 450 -15.99 -6.91 -16.22
C VAL A 450 -17.33 -7.64 -15.98
N ALA A 451 -17.94 -8.16 -17.03
CA ALA A 451 -19.13 -9.00 -16.94
C ALA A 451 -18.84 -10.42 -16.39
N GLY A 452 -17.60 -10.77 -16.16
CA GLY A 452 -17.14 -12.13 -15.86
C GLY A 452 -17.01 -12.99 -17.13
N GLY A 453 -16.65 -14.25 -16.97
CA GLY A 453 -16.43 -15.18 -18.06
C GLY A 453 -14.99 -15.69 -18.10
N THR A 454 -14.48 -15.99 -19.31
CA THR A 454 -13.16 -16.57 -19.50
C THR A 454 -12.07 -15.61 -19.03
N ARG A 455 -11.15 -16.12 -18.22
CA ARG A 455 -9.92 -15.44 -17.82
C ARG A 455 -8.79 -15.79 -18.77
N GLU A 456 -8.10 -14.79 -19.27
CA GLU A 456 -6.92 -14.95 -20.13
C GLU A 456 -5.66 -14.71 -19.30
N ARG A 457 -4.80 -15.72 -19.17
CA ARG A 457 -3.52 -15.57 -18.48
C ARG A 457 -2.56 -14.72 -19.32
N ILE A 458 -2.08 -13.63 -18.76
CA ILE A 458 -1.15 -12.68 -19.40
C ILE A 458 0.30 -13.14 -19.19
N THR A 459 0.67 -13.49 -17.96
CA THR A 459 2.03 -13.86 -17.59
C THR A 459 2.28 -15.36 -17.81
N ARG A 460 3.50 -15.71 -18.22
CA ARG A 460 3.85 -17.08 -18.63
C ARG A 460 4.79 -17.78 -17.67
N GLU A 461 5.88 -17.10 -17.31
CA GLU A 461 7.00 -17.70 -16.59
C GLU A 461 6.59 -18.06 -15.15
N ALA A 462 7.20 -19.13 -14.60
CA ALA A 462 6.94 -19.53 -13.21
C ALA A 462 7.52 -18.51 -12.23
N GLY A 463 6.83 -18.29 -11.11
CA GLY A 463 7.23 -17.36 -10.06
C GLY A 463 6.12 -16.39 -9.67
N ARG A 464 6.50 -15.18 -9.30
CA ARG A 464 5.57 -14.08 -9.01
C ARG A 464 5.70 -12.98 -10.04
N HIS A 465 4.57 -12.54 -10.49
CA HIS A 465 4.40 -11.42 -11.40
C HIS A 465 3.63 -10.29 -10.71
N ASP A 466 4.18 -9.09 -10.78
CA ASP A 466 3.55 -7.86 -10.30
C ASP A 466 3.54 -6.87 -11.48
N VAL A 467 2.40 -6.79 -12.16
CA VAL A 467 2.28 -6.17 -13.46
C VAL A 467 1.63 -4.81 -13.38
N THR A 468 2.28 -3.80 -13.97
CA THR A 468 1.71 -2.49 -14.24
C THR A 468 1.47 -2.34 -15.75
N VAL A 469 0.23 -2.05 -16.14
CA VAL A 469 -0.17 -1.93 -17.56
C VAL A 469 0.13 -0.53 -18.07
N SER A 470 0.64 -0.42 -19.31
CA SER A 470 0.86 0.87 -19.96
C SER A 470 -0.44 1.66 -20.19
N PRO A 471 -0.42 3.01 -20.22
CA PRO A 471 -1.62 3.84 -20.38
C PRO A 471 -2.44 3.54 -21.63
N ASP A 472 -1.80 3.06 -22.69
CA ASP A 472 -2.44 2.66 -23.95
C ASP A 472 -2.90 1.19 -23.97
N ALA A 473 -2.69 0.45 -22.88
CA ALA A 473 -3.01 -0.97 -22.69
C ALA A 473 -2.37 -1.90 -23.76
N ARG A 474 -1.13 -1.60 -24.19
CA ARG A 474 -0.38 -2.43 -25.17
C ARG A 474 0.76 -3.20 -24.55
N LEU A 475 1.40 -2.63 -23.51
CA LEU A 475 2.59 -3.18 -22.87
C LEU A 475 2.33 -3.43 -21.38
N ILE A 476 3.17 -4.28 -20.82
CA ILE A 476 3.27 -4.49 -19.38
C ILE A 476 4.69 -4.21 -18.91
N ALA A 477 4.82 -3.60 -17.74
CA ALA A 477 6.01 -3.61 -16.92
C ALA A 477 5.76 -4.65 -15.82
N ASP A 478 6.55 -5.71 -15.81
CA ASP A 478 6.37 -6.85 -14.92
C ASP A 478 7.54 -6.91 -13.94
N LEU A 479 7.26 -6.71 -12.66
CA LEU A 479 8.23 -6.95 -11.60
C LEU A 479 8.19 -8.43 -11.26
N HIS A 480 9.00 -9.21 -12.01
CA HIS A 480 9.02 -10.66 -11.94
C HIS A 480 10.17 -11.19 -11.08
N SER A 481 9.89 -12.23 -10.30
CA SER A 481 10.87 -12.94 -9.47
C SER A 481 10.65 -14.44 -9.50
N THR A 482 11.73 -15.18 -9.26
CA THR A 482 11.69 -16.62 -9.01
C THR A 482 12.32 -16.96 -7.65
N ALA A 483 12.21 -18.20 -7.18
CA ALA A 483 12.74 -18.58 -5.86
C ALA A 483 14.25 -18.29 -5.69
N ASN A 484 15.00 -18.30 -6.80
CA ASN A 484 16.45 -18.06 -6.82
C ASN A 484 16.86 -16.78 -7.57
N ARG A 485 15.93 -15.87 -7.84
CA ARG A 485 16.21 -14.57 -8.47
C ARG A 485 15.33 -13.49 -7.84
N PRO A 486 15.92 -12.41 -7.32
CA PRO A 486 15.16 -11.27 -6.79
C PRO A 486 14.30 -10.62 -7.87
N PRO A 487 13.30 -9.81 -7.49
CA PRO A 487 12.45 -9.10 -8.44
C PRO A 487 13.24 -8.14 -9.33
N GLU A 488 12.98 -8.22 -10.63
CA GLU A 488 13.53 -7.36 -11.66
C GLU A 488 12.42 -6.84 -12.57
N ILE A 489 12.63 -5.69 -13.20
CA ILE A 489 11.69 -5.16 -14.19
C ILE A 489 11.90 -5.88 -15.52
N TYR A 490 10.81 -6.39 -16.05
CA TYR A 490 10.70 -6.91 -17.41
C TYR A 490 9.68 -6.10 -18.20
N VAL A 491 9.80 -6.11 -19.52
CA VAL A 491 8.80 -5.54 -20.43
C VAL A 491 8.26 -6.62 -21.35
N GLY A 492 6.96 -6.60 -21.58
CA GLY A 492 6.27 -7.51 -22.50
C GLY A 492 5.04 -6.86 -23.14
N THR A 493 4.40 -7.58 -24.05
CA THR A 493 3.12 -7.14 -24.61
C THR A 493 1.97 -7.54 -23.69
N LEU A 494 0.91 -6.75 -23.66
CA LEU A 494 -0.33 -7.10 -22.97
C LEU A 494 -1.13 -8.12 -23.80
N ALA A 495 -0.64 -9.37 -23.85
CA ALA A 495 -1.23 -10.47 -24.62
C ALA A 495 -1.15 -11.77 -23.80
N PRO A 496 -2.03 -12.75 -24.07
CA PRO A 496 -1.99 -14.03 -23.38
C PRO A 496 -0.63 -14.73 -23.54
N ASN A 497 -0.08 -15.19 -22.40
CA ASN A 497 1.21 -15.90 -22.33
C ASN A 497 2.37 -15.10 -22.96
N ALA A 498 2.40 -13.81 -22.74
CA ALA A 498 3.42 -12.92 -23.31
C ALA A 498 4.83 -13.31 -22.89
N THR A 499 5.76 -13.22 -23.83
CA THR A 499 7.19 -13.28 -23.54
C THR A 499 7.64 -11.94 -23.00
N ILE A 500 8.44 -11.96 -21.93
CA ILE A 500 8.98 -10.78 -21.26
C ILE A 500 10.50 -10.68 -21.44
N ALA A 501 11.01 -9.46 -21.55
CA ALA A 501 12.43 -9.14 -21.66
C ALA A 501 12.91 -8.36 -20.43
N GLN A 502 14.00 -8.82 -19.81
CA GLN A 502 14.58 -8.19 -18.61
C GLN A 502 15.19 -6.83 -18.93
N LEU A 503 14.93 -5.85 -18.06
CA LEU A 503 15.44 -4.48 -18.17
C LEU A 503 16.37 -4.08 -17.02
N THR A 504 16.27 -4.71 -15.84
CA THR A 504 17.12 -4.40 -14.67
C THR A 504 17.85 -5.64 -14.18
N THR A 505 18.96 -5.44 -13.47
CA THR A 505 19.72 -6.53 -12.80
C THR A 505 20.25 -5.96 -11.49
N SER A 506 19.63 -6.30 -10.39
CA SER A 506 19.94 -5.79 -9.04
C SER A 506 21.07 -6.53 -8.32
N PRO A 507 21.23 -7.87 -8.46
CA PRO A 507 22.28 -8.61 -7.78
C PRO A 507 23.67 -8.26 -8.26
N THR A 508 24.65 -8.38 -7.36
CA THR A 508 26.06 -8.20 -7.69
C THR A 508 26.60 -9.35 -8.55
N PRO A 509 27.72 -9.13 -9.29
CA PRO A 509 28.41 -10.21 -9.99
C PRO A 509 28.79 -11.37 -9.06
N ASP A 510 29.18 -11.08 -7.80
CA ASP A 510 29.48 -12.11 -6.79
C ASP A 510 28.28 -13.06 -6.60
N TRP A 511 27.09 -12.49 -6.38
CA TRP A 511 25.87 -13.27 -6.18
C TRP A 511 25.49 -14.06 -7.45
N LEU A 512 25.60 -13.44 -8.63
CA LEU A 512 25.27 -14.05 -9.91
C LEU A 512 26.24 -15.19 -10.30
N SER A 513 27.47 -15.17 -9.78
CA SER A 513 28.47 -16.21 -10.03
C SER A 513 28.18 -17.51 -9.28
N HIS A 514 27.37 -17.47 -8.20
CA HIS A 514 27.02 -18.65 -7.42
C HIS A 514 25.79 -19.35 -7.99
N LYS A 515 25.81 -20.68 -8.00
CA LYS A 515 24.69 -21.51 -8.46
C LYS A 515 23.64 -21.64 -7.35
N TRP A 516 22.73 -20.68 -7.29
CA TRP A 516 21.58 -20.73 -6.38
C TRP A 516 20.54 -21.73 -6.85
N ILE A 517 20.11 -22.65 -5.98
CA ILE A 517 19.09 -23.64 -6.31
C ILE A 517 17.67 -23.06 -6.24
N ARG A 518 16.75 -23.67 -6.97
CA ARG A 518 15.32 -23.57 -6.73
C ARG A 518 14.94 -24.75 -5.83
N PRO A 519 14.61 -24.52 -4.54
CA PRO A 519 14.24 -25.62 -3.66
C PRO A 519 13.02 -26.33 -4.22
N GLU A 520 13.02 -27.65 -4.18
CA GLU A 520 11.85 -28.43 -4.56
C GLU A 520 10.73 -28.22 -3.56
N ILE A 521 9.49 -28.13 -4.03
CA ILE A 521 8.29 -28.10 -3.21
C ILE A 521 7.69 -29.50 -3.20
N VAL A 522 7.57 -30.08 -2.01
CA VAL A 522 6.99 -31.39 -1.75
C VAL A 522 5.80 -31.28 -0.82
N MET A 523 4.88 -32.21 -0.91
CA MET A 523 3.75 -32.34 0.01
C MET A 523 4.05 -33.48 0.98
N ILE A 524 4.23 -33.16 2.26
CA ILE A 524 4.45 -34.19 3.29
C ILE A 524 3.11 -34.52 3.98
N PRO A 525 2.84 -35.80 4.27
CA PRO A 525 1.62 -36.19 4.97
C PRO A 525 1.73 -35.83 6.45
N ALA A 526 0.80 -35.02 6.96
CA ALA A 526 0.62 -34.86 8.40
C ALA A 526 0.03 -36.12 9.03
N SER A 527 0.12 -36.28 10.35
CA SER A 527 -0.40 -37.43 11.09
C SER A 527 -1.91 -37.64 10.96
N ASP A 528 -2.67 -36.60 10.57
CA ASP A 528 -4.09 -36.65 10.26
C ASP A 528 -4.39 -36.82 8.74
N GLY A 529 -3.38 -37.08 7.93
CA GLY A 529 -3.50 -37.34 6.49
C GLY A 529 -3.58 -36.08 5.62
N VAL A 530 -3.53 -34.87 6.22
CA VAL A 530 -3.54 -33.62 5.44
C VAL A 530 -2.16 -33.41 4.82
N PRO A 531 -2.08 -33.13 3.49
CA PRO A 531 -0.81 -32.84 2.85
C PRO A 531 -0.34 -31.42 3.20
N VAL A 532 0.85 -31.31 3.76
CA VAL A 532 1.48 -30.04 4.18
C VAL A 532 2.56 -29.65 3.18
N PRO A 533 2.53 -28.45 2.59
CA PRO A 533 3.52 -27.99 1.63
C PRO A 533 4.83 -27.63 2.31
N VAL A 534 5.94 -28.05 1.70
CA VAL A 534 7.30 -27.86 2.23
C VAL A 534 8.27 -27.54 1.10
N ARG A 535 9.12 -26.53 1.25
CA ARG A 535 10.35 -26.41 0.46
C ARG A 535 11.45 -27.23 1.11
N ILE A 536 12.11 -28.07 0.32
CA ILE A 536 13.19 -28.93 0.79
C ILE A 536 14.52 -28.54 0.16
N TYR A 537 15.56 -28.47 0.97
CA TYR A 537 16.95 -28.27 0.56
C TYR A 537 17.74 -29.51 0.90
N ARG A 538 18.25 -30.21 -0.09
CA ARG A 538 19.01 -31.44 0.08
C ARG A 538 20.50 -31.21 -0.18
N PRO A 539 21.40 -31.85 0.55
CA PRO A 539 22.82 -31.81 0.25
C PRO A 539 23.16 -32.14 -1.21
N ALA A 540 22.49 -33.13 -1.77
CA ALA A 540 22.71 -33.56 -3.17
C ALA A 540 22.43 -32.45 -4.21
N ASP A 541 21.46 -31.56 -3.94
CA ASP A 541 21.09 -30.47 -4.85
C ASP A 541 22.18 -29.40 -4.97
N VAL A 542 23.08 -29.32 -3.99
CA VAL A 542 24.15 -28.31 -3.87
C VAL A 542 25.56 -28.93 -3.86
N GLY A 543 25.69 -30.24 -4.15
CA GLY A 543 26.96 -30.93 -4.14
C GLY A 543 27.53 -31.19 -2.74
N GLY A 544 26.71 -31.14 -1.70
CA GLY A 544 27.04 -31.47 -0.32
C GLY A 544 26.94 -32.97 -0.04
N THR A 545 27.67 -33.45 0.98
CA THR A 545 27.57 -34.84 1.48
C THR A 545 26.68 -34.87 2.71
N PRO A 546 25.64 -35.71 2.80
CA PRO A 546 24.77 -35.81 3.97
C PRO A 546 25.57 -36.07 5.26
N ASN A 547 25.25 -35.35 6.33
CA ASN A 547 25.90 -35.47 7.65
C ASN A 547 24.99 -36.13 8.71
N GLY A 548 23.77 -36.59 8.30
CA GLY A 548 22.81 -37.23 9.20
C GLY A 548 22.00 -36.27 10.07
N ALA A 549 22.07 -34.95 9.82
CA ALA A 549 21.32 -33.96 10.58
C ALA A 549 20.30 -33.20 9.70
N GLY A 550 19.20 -32.76 10.32
CA GLY A 550 18.15 -31.98 9.70
C GLY A 550 17.85 -30.67 10.44
N VAL A 551 17.33 -29.70 9.71
CA VAL A 551 16.88 -28.41 10.26
C VAL A 551 15.49 -28.09 9.74
N ILE A 552 14.61 -27.59 10.61
CA ILE A 552 13.29 -27.10 10.23
C ILE A 552 13.26 -25.58 10.45
N PHE A 553 12.98 -24.84 9.41
CA PHE A 553 12.75 -23.40 9.49
C PHE A 553 11.29 -23.13 9.82
N VAL A 554 11.05 -22.22 10.78
CA VAL A 554 9.71 -21.83 11.24
C VAL A 554 9.50 -20.34 11.01
N HIS A 555 8.49 -19.97 10.24
CA HIS A 555 8.07 -18.59 10.05
C HIS A 555 6.85 -18.21 10.90
N GLY A 556 6.42 -16.94 10.88
CA GLY A 556 5.28 -16.44 11.66
C GLY A 556 3.92 -16.95 11.16
N ALA A 557 2.98 -17.17 12.09
CA ALA A 557 1.65 -17.68 11.81
C ALA A 557 0.65 -16.60 11.32
N GLY A 558 -0.35 -17.04 10.57
CA GLY A 558 -1.58 -16.29 10.26
C GLY A 558 -1.52 -15.39 9.02
N TYR A 559 -0.34 -15.01 8.55
CA TYR A 559 -0.20 -14.01 7.49
C TYR A 559 1.01 -14.22 6.58
N LEU A 560 1.89 -15.17 6.85
CA LEU A 560 3.05 -15.47 6.03
C LEU A 560 2.79 -16.69 5.15
N HIS A 561 3.31 -16.61 3.94
CA HIS A 561 3.37 -17.65 2.93
C HIS A 561 4.81 -17.70 2.45
N ASN A 562 5.54 -18.81 2.66
CA ASN A 562 6.95 -18.92 2.35
C ASN A 562 7.29 -20.09 1.39
N VAL A 563 6.44 -21.11 1.31
CA VAL A 563 6.59 -22.21 0.35
C VAL A 563 6.05 -21.79 -1.02
N HIS A 564 6.90 -21.17 -1.83
CA HIS A 564 6.51 -20.64 -3.14
C HIS A 564 7.71 -20.54 -4.10
N ASN A 565 7.43 -20.34 -5.38
CA ASN A 565 8.42 -20.28 -6.46
C ASN A 565 8.91 -18.84 -6.76
N TRP A 566 8.73 -17.89 -5.86
CA TRP A 566 9.23 -16.52 -6.02
C TRP A 566 10.22 -16.12 -4.93
N TRP A 567 10.79 -14.93 -5.04
CA TRP A 567 11.77 -14.40 -4.11
C TRP A 567 11.16 -14.19 -2.73
N SER A 568 11.73 -14.88 -1.74
CA SER A 568 11.26 -14.79 -0.36
C SER A 568 11.69 -13.50 0.32
N THR A 569 10.82 -12.94 1.17
CA THR A 569 11.21 -11.91 2.14
C THR A 569 12.27 -12.42 3.12
N TYR A 570 12.32 -13.75 3.32
CA TYR A 570 13.36 -14.48 4.06
C TYR A 570 14.52 -14.89 3.16
N TYR A 571 15.04 -13.98 2.34
CA TYR A 571 16.11 -14.29 1.39
C TYR A 571 17.46 -14.60 2.06
N ARG A 572 17.70 -14.08 3.29
CA ARG A 572 18.87 -14.45 4.08
C ARG A 572 18.77 -15.89 4.57
N GLU A 573 17.61 -16.26 5.05
CA GLU A 573 17.29 -17.62 5.47
C GLU A 573 17.32 -18.59 4.28
N TYR A 574 16.83 -18.19 3.10
CA TYR A 574 17.00 -18.94 1.85
C TYR A 574 18.49 -19.22 1.55
N MET A 575 19.35 -18.20 1.60
CA MET A 575 20.79 -18.37 1.42
C MET A 575 21.41 -19.23 2.53
N PHE A 576 20.94 -19.07 3.77
CA PHE A 576 21.42 -19.85 4.91
C PHE A 576 20.98 -21.31 4.82
N ASN A 577 19.75 -21.60 4.40
CA ASN A 577 19.27 -22.96 4.14
C ASN A 577 20.10 -23.64 3.04
N HIS A 578 20.43 -22.89 1.99
CA HIS A 578 21.34 -23.37 0.95
C HIS A 578 22.76 -23.64 1.53
N PHE A 579 23.27 -22.76 2.39
CA PHE A 579 24.53 -22.96 3.09
C PHE A 579 24.51 -24.21 3.97
N LEU A 580 23.47 -24.42 4.76
CA LEU A 580 23.29 -25.63 5.57
C LEU A 580 23.27 -26.90 4.71
N ALA A 581 22.56 -26.89 3.59
CA ALA A 581 22.53 -28.01 2.65
C ALA A 581 23.95 -28.31 2.09
N SER A 582 24.76 -27.28 1.78
CA SER A 582 26.13 -27.46 1.36
C SER A 582 27.06 -28.04 2.46
N ARG A 583 26.62 -27.98 3.71
CA ARG A 583 27.29 -28.57 4.90
C ARG A 583 26.72 -29.92 5.29
N GLY A 584 25.81 -30.48 4.49
CA GLY A 584 25.29 -31.83 4.66
C GLY A 584 23.96 -31.93 5.40
N TYR A 585 23.35 -30.80 5.78
CA TYR A 585 22.03 -30.81 6.43
C TYR A 585 20.91 -30.92 5.41
N VAL A 586 19.86 -31.66 5.76
CA VAL A 586 18.57 -31.56 5.06
C VAL A 586 17.75 -30.49 5.74
N VAL A 587 17.26 -29.48 4.98
CA VAL A 587 16.49 -28.37 5.55
C VAL A 587 15.07 -28.41 5.03
N LEU A 588 14.08 -28.29 5.94
CA LEU A 588 12.67 -28.09 5.61
C LEU A 588 12.23 -26.68 5.96
N ASP A 589 11.51 -26.07 5.03
CA ASP A 589 10.81 -24.79 5.21
C ASP A 589 9.34 -25.07 4.96
N ILE A 590 8.50 -24.98 6.01
CA ILE A 590 7.16 -25.55 6.06
C ILE A 590 6.11 -24.45 6.11
N ASP A 591 5.15 -24.46 5.17
CA ASP A 591 3.91 -23.70 5.30
C ASP A 591 2.87 -24.53 6.07
N TYR A 592 3.05 -24.56 7.38
CA TYR A 592 2.19 -25.28 8.32
C TYR A 592 0.77 -24.68 8.36
N ARG A 593 -0.20 -25.41 8.92
CA ARG A 593 -1.56 -24.92 9.15
C ARG A 593 -1.55 -23.71 10.08
N GLY A 594 -1.90 -22.56 9.54
CA GLY A 594 -1.69 -21.22 10.08
C GLY A 594 -0.96 -20.30 9.11
N SER A 595 -0.44 -20.81 7.98
CA SER A 595 0.17 -20.01 6.91
C SER A 595 -0.88 -19.41 5.97
N ALA A 596 -0.56 -18.32 5.29
CA ALA A 596 -1.38 -17.74 4.23
C ALA A 596 -1.18 -18.49 2.89
N GLY A 597 -2.03 -18.21 1.89
CA GLY A 597 -1.89 -18.72 0.51
C GLY A 597 -2.69 -19.98 0.20
N TYR A 598 -3.33 -20.57 1.19
CA TYR A 598 -4.07 -21.84 1.07
C TYR A 598 -5.54 -21.72 1.46
N GLY A 599 -6.07 -20.51 1.44
CA GLY A 599 -7.44 -20.19 1.83
C GLY A 599 -7.61 -19.89 3.32
N ARG A 600 -8.83 -19.47 3.66
CA ARG A 600 -9.23 -19.00 4.98
C ARG A 600 -9.03 -20.06 6.07
N ASP A 601 -9.51 -21.28 5.84
CA ASP A 601 -9.54 -22.32 6.88
C ASP A 601 -8.14 -22.80 7.25
N TRP A 602 -7.22 -22.85 6.28
CA TRP A 602 -5.80 -23.12 6.53
C TRP A 602 -5.17 -21.99 7.35
N ARG A 603 -5.38 -20.75 6.95
CA ARG A 603 -4.83 -19.56 7.63
C ARG A 603 -5.33 -19.43 9.06
N THR A 604 -6.61 -19.72 9.31
CA THR A 604 -7.23 -19.55 10.63
C THR A 604 -7.10 -20.76 11.55
N ALA A 605 -6.44 -21.84 11.12
CA ALA A 605 -6.30 -23.08 11.89
C ALA A 605 -5.61 -22.91 13.26
N VAL A 606 -4.86 -21.83 13.46
CA VAL A 606 -4.22 -21.46 14.75
C VAL A 606 -5.13 -20.66 15.68
N TYR A 607 -6.38 -20.36 15.28
CA TYR A 607 -7.27 -19.53 16.07
C TYR A 607 -7.54 -20.12 17.45
N ARG A 608 -7.20 -19.38 18.52
CA ARG A 608 -7.31 -19.78 19.94
C ARG A 608 -6.52 -21.03 20.33
N HIS A 609 -5.68 -21.57 19.45
CA HIS A 609 -4.90 -22.78 19.75
C HIS A 609 -3.58 -22.77 18.98
N MET A 610 -2.73 -21.78 19.26
CA MET A 610 -1.33 -21.80 18.82
C MET A 610 -0.55 -22.88 19.58
N GLY A 611 0.33 -23.61 18.87
CA GLY A 611 0.98 -24.83 19.39
C GLY A 611 0.11 -26.08 19.21
N GLY A 612 -0.98 -25.99 18.45
CA GLY A 612 -1.84 -27.10 18.07
C GLY A 612 -1.42 -27.74 16.75
N ARG A 613 -2.21 -27.51 15.70
CA ARG A 613 -1.93 -28.08 14.35
C ARG A 613 -0.67 -27.52 13.73
N ASP A 614 -0.36 -26.26 13.97
CA ASP A 614 0.88 -25.59 13.57
C ASP A 614 2.12 -26.32 14.09
N LEU A 615 2.17 -26.64 15.39
CA LEU A 615 3.26 -27.42 15.99
C LEU A 615 3.26 -28.87 15.48
N GLN A 616 2.07 -29.50 15.33
CA GLN A 616 1.97 -30.88 14.86
C GLN A 616 2.55 -31.04 13.47
N ASP A 617 2.31 -30.09 12.55
CA ASP A 617 2.86 -30.12 11.20
C ASP A 617 4.40 -30.09 11.21
N HIS A 618 5.03 -29.35 12.14
CA HIS A 618 6.49 -29.38 12.33
C HIS A 618 6.99 -30.70 12.91
N VAL A 619 6.26 -31.30 13.86
CA VAL A 619 6.58 -32.62 14.41
C VAL A 619 6.51 -33.69 13.30
N ASP A 620 5.50 -33.61 12.43
CA ASP A 620 5.35 -34.53 11.29
C ASP A 620 6.44 -34.28 10.25
N GLY A 621 6.89 -33.03 10.05
CA GLY A 621 8.08 -32.70 9.26
C GLY A 621 9.35 -33.35 9.83
N SER A 622 9.52 -33.36 11.16
CA SER A 622 10.64 -34.05 11.82
C SER A 622 10.60 -35.56 11.58
N ARG A 623 9.41 -36.18 11.68
CA ARG A 623 9.22 -37.61 11.38
C ARG A 623 9.49 -37.93 9.91
N TYR A 624 9.10 -37.05 9.01
CA TYR A 624 9.42 -37.19 7.58
C TYR A 624 10.93 -37.19 7.35
N LEU A 625 11.69 -36.27 7.99
CA LEU A 625 13.16 -36.25 7.92
C LEU A 625 13.78 -37.56 8.41
N GLN A 626 13.29 -38.12 9.53
CA GLN A 626 13.77 -39.40 10.08
C GLN A 626 13.52 -40.54 9.11
N LYS A 627 12.31 -40.64 8.56
CA LYS A 627 11.90 -41.73 7.70
C LYS A 627 12.54 -41.71 6.33
N GLU A 628 12.55 -40.57 5.65
CA GLU A 628 12.97 -40.46 4.24
C GLU A 628 14.48 -40.20 4.10
N PHE A 629 15.13 -39.63 5.10
CA PHE A 629 16.54 -39.24 5.03
C PHE A 629 17.40 -39.88 6.11
N GLY A 630 16.85 -40.70 6.99
CA GLY A 630 17.59 -41.36 8.07
C GLY A 630 18.18 -40.37 9.09
N ILE A 631 17.56 -39.20 9.23
CA ILE A 631 18.01 -38.14 10.15
C ILE A 631 17.81 -38.59 11.61
#